data_347aa89ed3d30622600296e0bf80e5d1
#
_entry.id   347aa89ed3d30622600296e0bf80e5d1
#
_cell.length_a   1.000
_cell.length_b   1.000
_cell.length_c   1.000
_cell.angle_alpha   90.00
_cell.angle_beta   90.00
_cell.angle_gamma   90.00
#
_symmetry.space_group_name_H-M   'P 1'
#
loop_
_entity.id
_entity.type
_entity.pdbx_description
1 polymer ?
#
loop_
_entity_poly.entity_id
_entity_poly.type
_entity_poly.pdbx_seq_one_letter_code
_entity_poly.pdbx_strand_id
1 'polypeptide(L)'
;GRLPQPVQSLDNKMLFGRNSVTVTSVCDLQQISWGSLDVDVLIDSSGVSSNVAVAKDLTKREAVRKVVVTHSSSDVDREIILGVNTDTLKSDDAVVSSSICDANAIAHPLKWINDEFGIVGGSVTTLHPWLSYQNLVDGPSISQSNPGVVWDDFALGRAAGESLIPKNTTALTATEKVIPEIAGKLLSFSYRIPTRVVASSDLTLNLGSSVTQKQLEKFLQDQCKKSDYVCANYESLVSVDYEQEEASAVLDLQWLKSIGNTAKVIVW
;
A
#
# COMPACT_ATOMS: atom_id res chain seq x y z
N GLY A 1 -16.46 -3.48 5.82
CA GLY A 1 -17.42 -3.35 6.91
C GLY A 1 -18.68 -2.64 6.45
N ARG A 2 -19.73 -2.68 7.25
CA ARG A 2 -20.96 -1.89 7.00
C ARG A 2 -20.71 -0.45 7.41
N LEU A 3 -21.19 0.51 6.60
CA LEU A 3 -21.23 1.91 7.03
C LEU A 3 -22.10 2.02 8.30
N PRO A 4 -21.66 2.83 9.28
CA PRO A 4 -22.41 2.98 10.53
C PRO A 4 -23.73 3.75 10.35
N GLN A 5 -23.92 4.41 9.20
CA GLN A 5 -25.09 5.22 8.87
C GLN A 5 -25.88 4.56 7.74
N PRO A 6 -27.22 4.74 7.71
CA PRO A 6 -28.05 4.32 6.59
C PRO A 6 -27.62 4.99 5.30
N VAL A 7 -27.55 4.22 4.21
CA VAL A 7 -27.29 4.73 2.86
C VAL A 7 -28.60 4.64 2.08
N GLN A 8 -28.97 5.74 1.42
CA GLN A 8 -30.13 5.80 0.52
C GLN A 8 -29.66 6.13 -0.89
N SER A 9 -30.24 5.48 -1.88
CA SER A 9 -30.04 5.79 -3.29
C SER A 9 -31.21 6.61 -3.79
N LEU A 10 -30.93 7.73 -4.44
CA LEU A 10 -31.93 8.63 -5.03
C LEU A 10 -31.40 9.09 -6.40
N ASP A 11 -31.98 8.55 -7.47
CA ASP A 11 -31.54 8.79 -8.85
C ASP A 11 -30.03 8.57 -9.02
N ASN A 12 -29.28 9.62 -9.40
CA ASN A 12 -27.82 9.61 -9.52
C ASN A 12 -27.08 10.06 -8.26
N LYS A 13 -27.73 10.01 -7.09
CA LYS A 13 -27.15 10.41 -5.81
C LYS A 13 -27.18 9.29 -4.79
N MET A 14 -26.15 9.26 -3.97
CA MET A 14 -26.07 8.44 -2.78
C MET A 14 -26.07 9.37 -1.56
N LEU A 15 -27.02 9.15 -0.65
CA LEU A 15 -27.19 9.92 0.58
C LEU A 15 -26.72 9.10 1.77
N PHE A 16 -25.88 9.66 2.63
CA PHE A 16 -25.47 9.06 3.89
C PHE A 16 -25.28 10.13 4.97
N GLY A 17 -26.00 10.00 6.06
CA GLY A 17 -26.06 11.03 7.08
C GLY A 17 -26.53 12.37 6.49
N ARG A 18 -25.71 13.42 6.59
CA ARG A 18 -25.98 14.74 5.99
C ARG A 18 -25.29 14.94 4.64
N ASN A 19 -24.58 13.96 4.15
CA ASN A 19 -23.80 14.06 2.94
C ASN A 19 -24.57 13.53 1.74
N SER A 20 -24.35 14.16 0.59
CA SER A 20 -24.88 13.77 -0.71
C SER A 20 -23.72 13.64 -1.68
N VAL A 21 -23.60 12.47 -2.34
CA VAL A 21 -22.58 12.18 -3.34
C VAL A 21 -23.27 11.92 -4.67
N THR A 22 -22.82 12.59 -5.73
CA THR A 22 -23.26 12.28 -7.10
C THR A 22 -22.54 11.00 -7.55
N VAL A 23 -23.30 10.05 -8.10
CA VAL A 23 -22.79 8.80 -8.62
C VAL A 23 -22.89 8.83 -10.14
N THR A 24 -21.81 8.50 -10.82
CA THR A 24 -21.76 8.32 -12.29
C THR A 24 -21.38 6.90 -12.63
N SER A 25 -21.73 6.44 -13.82
CA SER A 25 -21.40 5.11 -14.32
C SER A 25 -20.65 5.21 -15.65
N VAL A 26 -19.63 6.07 -15.69
CA VAL A 26 -18.80 6.30 -16.87
C VAL A 26 -17.48 5.57 -16.70
N CYS A 27 -17.16 4.65 -17.61
CA CYS A 27 -15.95 3.82 -17.52
C CYS A 27 -14.68 4.54 -17.97
N ASP A 28 -14.80 5.56 -18.80
CA ASP A 28 -13.68 6.32 -19.34
C ASP A 28 -13.59 7.69 -18.65
N LEU A 29 -12.48 7.92 -17.96
CA LEU A 29 -12.23 9.17 -17.24
C LEU A 29 -12.26 10.40 -18.17
N GLN A 30 -11.95 10.25 -19.46
CA GLN A 30 -11.97 11.35 -20.43
C GLN A 30 -13.39 11.79 -20.80
N GLN A 31 -14.38 10.93 -20.64
CA GLN A 31 -15.77 11.22 -20.99
C GLN A 31 -16.54 11.89 -19.84
N ILE A 32 -15.92 12.03 -18.67
CA ILE A 32 -16.52 12.72 -17.53
C ILE A 32 -16.27 14.22 -17.68
N SER A 33 -17.35 15.01 -17.55
CA SER A 33 -17.29 16.49 -17.60
C SER A 33 -16.82 17.05 -16.26
N TRP A 34 -15.56 16.82 -15.89
CA TRP A 34 -14.98 17.18 -14.60
C TRP A 34 -15.21 18.64 -14.20
N GLY A 35 -15.04 19.58 -15.14
CA GLY A 35 -15.28 21.01 -14.89
C GLY A 35 -16.73 21.35 -14.52
N SER A 36 -17.71 20.56 -14.96
CA SER A 36 -19.11 20.76 -14.57
C SER A 36 -19.45 20.16 -13.19
N LEU A 37 -18.57 19.32 -12.65
CA LEU A 37 -18.72 18.70 -11.34
C LEU A 37 -18.02 19.48 -10.23
N ASP A 38 -17.30 20.55 -10.57
CA ASP A 38 -16.55 21.42 -9.64
C ASP A 38 -15.58 20.59 -8.75
N VAL A 39 -14.83 19.69 -9.37
CA VAL A 39 -13.90 18.79 -8.70
C VAL A 39 -12.49 19.38 -8.70
N ASP A 40 -11.97 19.74 -7.54
CA ASP A 40 -10.57 20.17 -7.37
C ASP A 40 -9.59 19.01 -7.39
N VAL A 41 -9.92 17.91 -6.69
CA VAL A 41 -9.04 16.76 -6.52
C VAL A 41 -9.75 15.49 -6.96
N LEU A 42 -9.13 14.78 -7.90
CA LEU A 42 -9.56 13.45 -8.35
C LEU A 42 -8.72 12.37 -7.63
N ILE A 43 -9.39 11.38 -7.05
CA ILE A 43 -8.74 10.18 -6.53
C ILE A 43 -9.03 9.02 -7.48
N ASP A 44 -8.01 8.52 -8.17
CA ASP A 44 -8.12 7.33 -9.02
C ASP A 44 -7.72 6.08 -8.22
N SER A 45 -8.72 5.33 -7.83
CA SER A 45 -8.57 4.04 -7.14
C SER A 45 -8.88 2.83 -8.02
N SER A 46 -8.90 3.01 -9.34
CA SER A 46 -9.17 1.93 -10.29
C SER A 46 -8.05 0.89 -10.40
N GLY A 47 -6.81 1.29 -10.11
CA GLY A 47 -5.61 0.47 -10.32
C GLY A 47 -5.21 0.31 -11.79
N VAL A 48 -5.87 1.01 -12.72
CA VAL A 48 -5.61 0.93 -14.16
C VAL A 48 -4.41 1.80 -14.52
N SER A 49 -3.32 1.18 -14.98
CA SER A 49 -2.04 1.86 -15.22
C SER A 49 -2.13 2.98 -16.28
N SER A 50 -2.94 2.79 -17.32
CA SER A 50 -3.12 3.78 -18.39
C SER A 50 -3.82 5.07 -17.93
N ASN A 51 -4.52 5.05 -16.81
CA ASN A 51 -5.19 6.22 -16.26
C ASN A 51 -4.23 7.32 -15.80
N VAL A 52 -2.97 7.01 -15.50
CA VAL A 52 -1.96 8.03 -15.16
C VAL A 52 -1.73 9.02 -16.29
N ALA A 53 -1.68 8.54 -17.54
CA ALA A 53 -1.57 9.41 -18.71
C ALA A 53 -2.80 10.30 -18.88
N VAL A 54 -3.99 9.75 -18.65
CA VAL A 54 -5.25 10.50 -18.67
C VAL A 54 -5.27 11.55 -17.55
N ALA A 55 -4.83 11.19 -16.34
CA ALA A 55 -4.73 12.10 -15.22
C ALA A 55 -3.84 13.32 -15.53
N LYS A 56 -2.69 13.09 -16.16
CA LYS A 56 -1.79 14.17 -16.60
C LYS A 56 -2.43 15.07 -17.65
N ASP A 57 -3.21 14.51 -18.55
CA ASP A 57 -3.94 15.30 -19.53
C ASP A 57 -5.08 16.12 -18.89
N LEU A 58 -5.80 15.55 -17.94
CA LEU A 58 -6.85 16.26 -17.20
C LEU A 58 -6.30 17.45 -16.41
N THR A 59 -5.15 17.32 -15.76
CA THR A 59 -4.53 18.42 -15.03
C THR A 59 -3.97 19.49 -15.97
N LYS A 60 -3.38 19.12 -17.11
CA LYS A 60 -2.91 20.08 -18.13
C LYS A 60 -4.04 20.91 -18.76
N ARG A 61 -5.22 20.34 -18.90
CA ARG A 61 -6.41 21.03 -19.41
C ARG A 61 -7.17 21.80 -18.32
N GLU A 62 -6.64 21.81 -17.09
CA GLU A 62 -7.27 22.43 -15.92
C GLU A 62 -8.68 21.90 -15.64
N ALA A 63 -8.98 20.67 -16.10
CA ALA A 63 -10.25 20.00 -15.82
C ALA A 63 -10.38 19.57 -14.36
N VAL A 64 -9.24 19.21 -13.74
CA VAL A 64 -9.07 19.00 -12.30
C VAL A 64 -7.71 19.59 -11.88
N ARG A 65 -7.60 20.02 -10.64
CA ARG A 65 -6.39 20.69 -10.15
C ARG A 65 -5.28 19.70 -9.73
N LYS A 66 -5.66 18.59 -9.12
CA LYS A 66 -4.75 17.54 -8.66
C LYS A 66 -5.36 16.17 -8.87
N VAL A 67 -4.52 15.18 -9.12
CA VAL A 67 -4.93 13.78 -9.16
C VAL A 67 -4.07 12.96 -8.20
N VAL A 68 -4.72 12.14 -7.38
CA VAL A 68 -4.06 11.15 -6.52
C VAL A 68 -4.39 9.76 -7.05
N VAL A 69 -3.38 9.00 -7.48
CA VAL A 69 -3.56 7.59 -7.85
C VAL A 69 -3.17 6.68 -6.68
N THR A 70 -3.93 5.59 -6.47
CA THR A 70 -3.74 4.69 -5.32
C THR A 70 -2.92 3.45 -5.68
N HIS A 71 -2.05 3.56 -6.67
CA HIS A 71 -1.10 2.52 -7.06
C HIS A 71 0.27 3.14 -7.38
N SER A 72 1.34 2.37 -7.23
CA SER A 72 2.69 2.82 -7.58
C SER A 72 2.84 2.93 -9.11
N SER A 73 3.38 4.04 -9.58
CA SER A 73 3.67 4.29 -10.98
C SER A 73 4.97 5.08 -11.14
N SER A 74 5.73 4.81 -12.20
CA SER A 74 6.88 5.64 -12.59
C SER A 74 6.48 6.93 -13.29
N ASP A 75 5.24 7.01 -13.75
CA ASP A 75 4.77 8.10 -14.62
C ASP A 75 4.11 9.24 -13.84
N VAL A 76 3.95 9.11 -12.52
CA VAL A 76 3.47 10.21 -11.66
C VAL A 76 4.57 11.24 -11.42
N ASP A 77 4.20 12.44 -11.00
CA ASP A 77 5.16 13.49 -10.66
C ASP A 77 5.91 13.12 -9.38
N ARG A 78 5.23 12.47 -8.44
CA ARG A 78 5.82 11.99 -7.19
C ARG A 78 5.02 10.84 -6.58
N GLU A 79 5.74 9.92 -5.95
CA GLU A 79 5.16 8.90 -5.07
C GLU A 79 5.37 9.32 -3.61
N ILE A 80 4.31 9.36 -2.81
CA ILE A 80 4.30 9.86 -1.43
C ILE A 80 3.77 8.79 -0.49
N ILE A 81 4.48 8.60 0.61
CA ILE A 81 3.98 7.92 1.81
C ILE A 81 4.03 8.93 2.95
N LEU A 82 2.86 9.25 3.51
CA LEU A 82 2.73 10.23 4.58
C LEU A 82 3.60 9.84 5.79
N GLY A 83 4.35 10.80 6.32
CA GLY A 83 5.26 10.56 7.44
C GLY A 83 6.60 9.92 7.05
N VAL A 84 6.80 9.54 5.78
CA VAL A 84 8.08 9.00 5.26
C VAL A 84 8.81 10.03 4.40
N ASN A 85 8.15 10.55 3.37
CA ASN A 85 8.73 11.52 2.44
C ASN A 85 7.76 12.67 2.10
N THR A 86 6.86 13.02 3.01
CA THR A 86 5.85 14.07 2.83
C THR A 86 6.48 15.43 2.47
N ASP A 87 7.65 15.72 3.01
CA ASP A 87 8.44 16.94 2.80
C ASP A 87 8.95 17.08 1.37
N THR A 88 8.96 16.00 0.60
CA THR A 88 9.38 16.03 -0.82
C THR A 88 8.28 16.52 -1.76
N LEU A 89 7.00 16.57 -1.29
CA LEU A 89 5.86 17.03 -2.10
C LEU A 89 6.00 18.49 -2.47
N LYS A 90 5.82 18.80 -3.76
CA LYS A 90 5.91 20.16 -4.29
C LYS A 90 4.53 20.69 -4.69
N SER A 91 4.40 22.00 -4.72
CA SER A 91 3.15 22.68 -5.10
C SER A 91 2.76 22.43 -6.58
N ASP A 92 3.74 22.19 -7.43
CA ASP A 92 3.58 21.90 -8.86
C ASP A 92 3.40 20.42 -9.19
N ASP A 93 3.57 19.51 -8.23
CA ASP A 93 3.22 18.09 -8.42
C ASP A 93 1.71 17.98 -8.66
N ALA A 94 1.28 17.72 -9.87
CA ALA A 94 -0.12 17.69 -10.29
C ALA A 94 -0.75 16.29 -10.18
N VAL A 95 0.02 15.25 -10.50
CA VAL A 95 -0.39 13.84 -10.39
C VAL A 95 0.55 13.12 -9.45
N VAL A 96 0.03 12.73 -8.28
CA VAL A 96 0.82 12.06 -7.25
C VAL A 96 0.29 10.65 -6.98
N SER A 97 1.17 9.74 -6.58
CA SER A 97 0.80 8.41 -6.12
C SER A 97 0.82 8.35 -4.59
N SER A 98 -0.19 7.73 -3.98
CA SER A 98 -0.16 7.34 -2.57
C SER A 98 0.51 5.98 -2.33
N SER A 99 1.27 5.49 -3.30
CA SER A 99 1.97 4.21 -3.27
C SER A 99 1.02 3.00 -3.22
N ILE A 100 1.46 1.90 -2.65
CA ILE A 100 0.70 0.64 -2.51
C ILE A 100 0.66 0.19 -1.05
N CYS A 101 -0.28 -0.69 -0.73
CA CYS A 101 -0.51 -1.18 0.63
C CYS A 101 0.76 -1.67 1.34
N ASP A 102 1.49 -2.61 0.72
CA ASP A 102 2.69 -3.19 1.32
C ASP A 102 3.78 -2.12 1.55
N ALA A 103 3.97 -1.18 0.60
CA ALA A 103 4.95 -0.10 0.76
C ALA A 103 4.56 0.87 1.90
N ASN A 104 3.27 1.22 2.02
CA ASN A 104 2.78 2.02 3.14
C ASN A 104 3.05 1.35 4.49
N ALA A 105 2.91 0.02 4.56
CA ALA A 105 3.17 -0.72 5.79
C ALA A 105 4.67 -0.77 6.15
N ILE A 106 5.55 -1.07 5.17
CA ILE A 106 6.97 -1.33 5.48
C ILE A 106 7.86 -0.09 5.45
N ALA A 107 7.45 1.00 4.77
CA ALA A 107 8.31 2.17 4.58
C ALA A 107 8.68 2.85 5.90
N HIS A 108 7.75 3.00 6.84
CA HIS A 108 8.03 3.62 8.12
C HIS A 108 9.10 2.87 8.92
N PRO A 109 8.95 1.57 9.24
CA PRO A 109 9.97 0.84 9.98
C PRO A 109 11.29 0.76 9.22
N LEU A 110 11.27 0.61 7.89
CA LEU A 110 12.50 0.60 7.10
C LEU A 110 13.24 1.93 7.15
N LYS A 111 12.52 3.06 7.04
CA LYS A 111 13.12 4.38 7.17
C LYS A 111 13.72 4.59 8.56
N TRP A 112 12.96 4.34 9.61
CA TRP A 112 13.41 4.52 10.99
C TRP A 112 14.64 3.69 11.31
N ILE A 113 14.62 2.40 10.94
CA ILE A 113 15.74 1.49 11.17
C ILE A 113 16.96 1.88 10.33
N ASN A 114 16.75 2.30 9.07
CA ASN A 114 17.86 2.73 8.22
C ASN A 114 18.51 4.01 8.74
N ASP A 115 17.71 4.98 9.19
CA ASP A 115 18.22 6.28 9.67
C ASP A 115 19.03 6.12 10.96
N GLU A 116 18.62 5.21 11.87
CA GLU A 116 19.27 5.00 13.17
C GLU A 116 20.44 4.02 13.12
N PHE A 117 20.25 2.88 12.45
CA PHE A 117 21.21 1.75 12.52
C PHE A 117 21.90 1.47 11.19
N GLY A 118 21.42 2.05 10.08
CA GLY A 118 21.83 1.74 8.71
C GLY A 118 21.40 0.34 8.28
N ILE A 119 20.75 0.22 7.15
CA ILE A 119 20.45 -1.08 6.52
C ILE A 119 21.52 -1.37 5.48
N VAL A 120 22.23 -2.50 5.62
CA VAL A 120 23.27 -2.95 4.70
C VAL A 120 22.84 -4.10 3.81
N GLY A 121 21.74 -4.78 4.16
CA GLY A 121 21.17 -5.88 3.39
C GLY A 121 19.97 -6.50 4.08
N GLY A 122 19.32 -7.46 3.44
CA GLY A 122 18.22 -8.19 4.05
C GLY A 122 17.18 -8.67 3.06
N SER A 123 16.01 -9.03 3.59
CA SER A 123 14.87 -9.47 2.79
C SER A 123 13.53 -9.04 3.39
N VAL A 124 12.57 -8.86 2.50
CA VAL A 124 11.16 -8.60 2.82
C VAL A 124 10.31 -9.69 2.20
N THR A 125 9.56 -10.42 3.01
CA THR A 125 8.56 -11.37 2.55
C THR A 125 7.18 -10.87 2.90
N THR A 126 6.31 -10.64 1.92
CA THR A 126 4.92 -10.25 2.19
C THR A 126 3.99 -11.45 2.10
N LEU A 127 3.13 -11.61 3.10
CA LEU A 127 2.05 -12.59 3.16
C LEU A 127 0.75 -11.84 2.90
N HIS A 128 0.26 -11.91 1.67
CA HIS A 128 -0.85 -11.08 1.22
C HIS A 128 -2.14 -11.91 1.09
N PRO A 129 -3.27 -11.47 1.66
CA PRO A 129 -4.56 -12.09 1.44
C PRO A 129 -4.88 -12.25 -0.05
N TRP A 130 -5.79 -13.16 -0.37
CA TRP A 130 -6.31 -13.27 -1.74
C TRP A 130 -6.96 -11.98 -2.22
N LEU A 131 -6.98 -11.81 -3.53
CA LEU A 131 -7.57 -10.65 -4.19
C LEU A 131 -8.71 -11.07 -5.12
N SER A 132 -9.55 -10.12 -5.48
CA SER A 132 -10.76 -10.33 -6.28
C SER A 132 -10.53 -10.93 -7.68
N TYR A 133 -9.31 -10.83 -8.22
CA TYR A 133 -8.97 -11.45 -9.51
C TYR A 133 -8.57 -12.92 -9.41
N GLN A 134 -8.37 -13.44 -8.20
CA GLN A 134 -7.97 -14.82 -8.01
C GLN A 134 -9.19 -15.75 -8.11
N ASN A 135 -8.97 -16.89 -8.71
CA ASN A 135 -10.03 -17.86 -8.98
C ASN A 135 -10.32 -18.76 -7.78
N LEU A 136 -11.56 -19.20 -7.62
CA LEU A 136 -11.94 -20.23 -6.64
C LEU A 136 -11.42 -21.61 -7.05
N VAL A 137 -11.36 -21.87 -8.34
CA VAL A 137 -10.82 -23.11 -8.95
C VAL A 137 -9.71 -22.73 -9.94
N ASP A 138 -8.87 -23.68 -10.31
CA ASP A 138 -7.81 -23.45 -11.30
C ASP A 138 -8.37 -22.89 -12.62
N GLY A 139 -7.75 -21.80 -13.11
CA GLY A 139 -8.17 -21.13 -14.34
C GLY A 139 -7.30 -19.92 -14.67
N PRO A 140 -7.47 -19.32 -15.86
CA PRO A 140 -6.70 -18.16 -16.24
C PRO A 140 -6.99 -16.96 -15.32
N SER A 141 -5.94 -16.24 -14.94
CA SER A 141 -6.05 -15.03 -14.12
C SER A 141 -5.92 -13.78 -15.01
N ILE A 142 -6.82 -12.82 -14.82
CA ILE A 142 -6.89 -11.59 -15.63
C ILE A 142 -6.23 -10.45 -14.85
N SER A 143 -5.42 -9.67 -15.55
CA SER A 143 -4.77 -8.49 -14.98
C SER A 143 -5.80 -7.41 -14.65
N GLN A 144 -5.76 -6.87 -13.43
CA GLN A 144 -6.57 -5.70 -13.07
C GLN A 144 -5.92 -4.39 -13.54
N SER A 145 -4.61 -4.30 -13.52
CA SER A 145 -3.88 -3.09 -13.95
C SER A 145 -3.88 -2.89 -15.47
N ASN A 146 -4.06 -3.98 -16.23
CA ASN A 146 -4.18 -3.97 -17.70
C ASN A 146 -5.43 -4.77 -18.10
N PRO A 147 -6.61 -4.17 -18.07
CA PRO A 147 -7.86 -4.86 -18.37
C PRO A 147 -7.83 -5.58 -19.73
N GLY A 148 -8.31 -6.82 -19.76
CA GLY A 148 -8.33 -7.67 -20.96
C GLY A 148 -7.06 -8.48 -21.22
N VAL A 149 -6.00 -8.28 -20.44
CA VAL A 149 -4.76 -9.07 -20.52
C VAL A 149 -4.86 -10.27 -19.56
N VAL A 150 -4.66 -11.46 -20.09
CA VAL A 150 -4.49 -12.68 -19.28
C VAL A 150 -3.01 -12.75 -18.86
N TRP A 151 -2.75 -12.98 -17.58
CA TRP A 151 -1.39 -13.18 -17.12
C TRP A 151 -0.83 -14.52 -17.56
N ASP A 152 0.45 -14.55 -17.86
CA ASP A 152 1.24 -15.74 -18.19
C ASP A 152 1.82 -16.45 -16.93
N ASP A 153 1.55 -15.90 -15.75
CA ASP A 153 1.92 -16.52 -14.46
C ASP A 153 0.88 -17.59 -14.07
N PHE A 154 1.19 -18.84 -14.41
CA PHE A 154 0.32 -19.99 -14.12
C PHE A 154 0.11 -20.24 -12.61
N ALA A 155 1.04 -19.80 -11.75
CA ALA A 155 0.85 -19.93 -10.31
C ALA A 155 -0.31 -19.07 -9.82
N LEU A 156 -0.48 -17.87 -10.38
CA LEU A 156 -1.63 -16.99 -10.06
C LEU A 156 -2.97 -17.53 -10.54
N GLY A 157 -2.95 -18.46 -11.51
CA GLY A 157 -4.15 -19.15 -11.99
C GLY A 157 -4.62 -20.32 -11.12
N ARG A 158 -3.88 -20.68 -10.06
CA ARG A 158 -4.27 -21.75 -9.14
C ARG A 158 -5.36 -21.27 -8.17
N ALA A 159 -6.15 -22.24 -7.69
CA ALA A 159 -7.22 -22.01 -6.72
C ALA A 159 -6.73 -21.27 -5.48
N ALA A 160 -7.31 -20.13 -5.18
CA ALA A 160 -6.85 -19.24 -4.12
C ALA A 160 -7.09 -19.76 -2.70
N GLY A 161 -8.17 -20.53 -2.51
CA GLY A 161 -8.68 -20.91 -1.20
C GLY A 161 -7.82 -21.93 -0.44
N GLU A 162 -6.96 -22.68 -1.15
CA GLU A 162 -6.19 -23.80 -0.57
C GLU A 162 -4.70 -23.75 -0.92
N SER A 163 -4.25 -22.65 -1.53
CA SER A 163 -2.89 -22.58 -2.08
C SER A 163 -2.09 -21.44 -1.45
N LEU A 164 -0.82 -21.71 -1.15
CA LEU A 164 0.20 -20.68 -0.97
C LEU A 164 0.81 -20.40 -2.34
N ILE A 165 0.61 -19.21 -2.88
CA ILE A 165 1.03 -18.86 -4.24
C ILE A 165 2.18 -17.87 -4.17
N PRO A 166 3.44 -18.30 -4.46
CA PRO A 166 4.57 -17.40 -4.51
C PRO A 166 4.46 -16.52 -5.75
N LYS A 167 4.83 -15.25 -5.60
CA LYS A 167 4.83 -14.29 -6.71
C LYS A 167 5.85 -13.17 -6.49
N ASN A 168 6.22 -12.52 -7.58
CA ASN A 168 6.95 -11.26 -7.50
C ASN A 168 6.09 -10.18 -6.82
N THR A 169 6.76 -9.23 -6.15
CA THR A 169 6.10 -8.10 -5.51
C THR A 169 6.74 -6.78 -5.94
N THR A 170 5.94 -5.74 -6.03
CA THR A 170 6.40 -4.37 -6.24
C THR A 170 6.56 -3.60 -4.92
N ALA A 171 6.35 -4.26 -3.78
CA ALA A 171 6.44 -3.63 -2.46
C ALA A 171 7.76 -2.91 -2.25
N LEU A 172 8.88 -3.61 -2.51
CA LEU A 172 10.20 -3.02 -2.31
C LEU A 172 10.49 -1.93 -3.35
N THR A 173 10.20 -2.16 -4.63
CA THR A 173 10.39 -1.16 -5.70
C THR A 173 9.61 0.13 -5.41
N ALA A 174 8.39 0.02 -4.89
CA ALA A 174 7.60 1.18 -4.47
C ALA A 174 8.22 1.87 -3.24
N THR A 175 8.72 1.09 -2.27
CA THR A 175 9.37 1.62 -1.08
C THR A 175 10.69 2.34 -1.42
N GLU A 176 11.48 1.80 -2.34
CA GLU A 176 12.75 2.40 -2.81
C GLU A 176 12.53 3.77 -3.48
N LYS A 177 11.37 4.03 -4.07
CA LYS A 177 11.04 5.35 -4.64
C LYS A 177 10.89 6.41 -3.56
N VAL A 178 10.44 6.04 -2.37
CA VAL A 178 10.21 6.97 -1.25
C VAL A 178 11.37 6.96 -0.25
N ILE A 179 12.21 5.91 -0.26
CA ILE A 179 13.43 5.77 0.56
C ILE A 179 14.59 5.32 -0.36
N PRO A 180 15.15 6.23 -1.18
CA PRO A 180 16.21 5.85 -2.12
C PRO A 180 17.47 5.25 -1.46
N GLU A 181 17.69 5.55 -0.19
CA GLU A 181 18.85 5.09 0.57
C GLU A 181 18.89 3.57 0.78
N ILE A 182 17.76 2.87 0.63
CA ILE A 182 17.70 1.40 0.74
C ILE A 182 17.72 0.71 -0.63
N ALA A 183 17.75 1.46 -1.72
CA ALA A 183 17.70 0.89 -3.07
C ALA A 183 18.81 -0.13 -3.30
N GLY A 184 18.44 -1.30 -3.80
CA GLY A 184 19.35 -2.40 -4.10
C GLY A 184 19.94 -3.14 -2.89
N LYS A 185 19.52 -2.82 -1.66
CA LYS A 185 20.01 -3.48 -0.44
C LYS A 185 19.15 -4.66 0.01
N LEU A 186 17.90 -4.72 -0.42
CA LEU A 186 16.94 -5.72 0.04
C LEU A 186 16.46 -6.61 -1.11
N LEU A 187 16.13 -7.86 -0.79
CA LEU A 187 15.43 -8.78 -1.69
C LEU A 187 13.96 -8.87 -1.26
N SER A 188 13.06 -9.07 -2.21
CA SER A 188 11.64 -9.23 -1.87
C SER A 188 10.90 -10.23 -2.74
N PHE A 189 9.94 -10.90 -2.15
CA PHE A 189 8.90 -11.65 -2.83
C PHE A 189 7.64 -11.69 -1.97
N SER A 190 6.56 -12.20 -2.52
CA SER A 190 5.25 -12.26 -1.87
C SER A 190 4.67 -13.66 -1.94
N TYR A 191 3.86 -14.03 -0.95
CA TYR A 191 2.91 -15.11 -1.07
C TYR A 191 1.48 -14.56 -1.08
N ARG A 192 0.63 -15.06 -1.98
CA ARG A 192 -0.80 -15.06 -1.76
C ARG A 192 -1.12 -16.20 -0.81
N ILE A 193 -1.87 -15.90 0.24
CA ILE A 193 -2.22 -16.87 1.28
C ILE A 193 -3.75 -16.96 1.40
N PRO A 194 -4.30 -18.12 1.79
CA PRO A 194 -5.74 -18.33 1.90
C PRO A 194 -6.30 -17.68 3.18
N THR A 195 -6.15 -16.36 3.29
CA THR A 195 -6.73 -15.55 4.36
C THR A 195 -7.53 -14.40 3.78
N ARG A 196 -8.53 -13.96 4.51
CA ARG A 196 -9.49 -12.97 4.07
C ARG A 196 -8.95 -11.55 4.12
N VAL A 197 -8.22 -11.22 5.14
CA VAL A 197 -7.89 -9.85 5.48
C VAL A 197 -6.59 -9.77 6.26
N VAL A 198 -5.98 -8.62 6.18
CA VAL A 198 -4.72 -8.14 6.73
C VAL A 198 -3.52 -8.91 6.21
N ALA A 199 -2.71 -8.18 5.45
CA ALA A 199 -1.40 -8.64 5.02
C ALA A 199 -0.41 -8.61 6.18
N SER A 200 0.64 -9.43 6.08
CA SER A 200 1.79 -9.35 6.98
C SER A 200 3.07 -9.23 6.17
N SER A 201 4.00 -8.44 6.66
CA SER A 201 5.35 -8.33 6.09
C SER A 201 6.37 -8.78 7.11
N ASP A 202 7.19 -9.76 6.72
CA ASP A 202 8.32 -10.27 7.50
C ASP A 202 9.60 -9.60 6.98
N LEU A 203 10.17 -8.72 7.80
CA LEU A 203 11.41 -8.02 7.52
C LEU A 203 12.56 -8.73 8.22
N THR A 204 13.54 -9.20 7.46
CA THR A 204 14.83 -9.68 7.98
C THR A 204 15.91 -8.73 7.50
N LEU A 205 16.52 -7.96 8.40
CA LEU A 205 17.40 -6.85 8.09
C LEU A 205 18.79 -7.08 8.67
N ASN A 206 19.82 -6.84 7.85
CA ASN A 206 21.20 -6.75 8.31
C ASN A 206 21.54 -5.27 8.49
N LEU A 207 21.95 -4.92 9.69
CA LEU A 207 22.21 -3.54 10.13
C LEU A 207 23.72 -3.23 10.05
N GLY A 208 24.05 -1.96 9.91
CA GLY A 208 25.43 -1.48 9.90
C GLY A 208 26.14 -1.62 11.25
N SER A 209 25.38 -1.77 12.34
CA SER A 209 25.89 -1.96 13.70
C SER A 209 25.10 -3.03 14.45
N SER A 210 25.73 -3.66 15.45
CA SER A 210 25.03 -4.57 16.35
C SER A 210 24.04 -3.81 17.21
N VAL A 211 22.85 -4.38 17.41
CA VAL A 211 21.81 -3.84 18.25
C VAL A 211 21.20 -4.94 19.09
N THR A 212 21.04 -4.71 20.38
CA THR A 212 20.34 -5.66 21.26
C THR A 212 18.82 -5.57 21.02
N GLN A 213 18.14 -6.67 21.24
CA GLN A 213 16.67 -6.72 21.13
C GLN A 213 16.01 -5.62 21.96
N LYS A 214 16.46 -5.37 23.18
CA LYS A 214 15.90 -4.33 24.06
C LYS A 214 16.11 -2.91 23.52
N GLN A 215 17.26 -2.64 22.89
CA GLN A 215 17.52 -1.33 22.26
C GLN A 215 16.63 -1.13 21.06
N LEU A 216 16.51 -2.14 20.18
CA LEU A 216 15.67 -2.07 18.99
C LEU A 216 14.18 -1.93 19.36
N GLU A 217 13.71 -2.72 20.33
CA GLU A 217 12.34 -2.66 20.84
C GLU A 217 12.00 -1.26 21.37
N LYS A 218 12.86 -0.73 22.25
CA LYS A 218 12.65 0.61 22.81
C LYS A 218 12.65 1.68 21.71
N PHE A 219 13.57 1.59 20.76
CA PHE A 219 13.64 2.53 19.65
C PHE A 219 12.35 2.51 18.83
N LEU A 220 11.89 1.34 18.37
CA LEU A 220 10.67 1.22 17.58
C LEU A 220 9.42 1.64 18.38
N GLN A 221 9.35 1.31 19.66
CA GLN A 221 8.29 1.78 20.55
C GLN A 221 8.23 3.31 20.61
N ASP A 222 9.39 3.96 20.74
CA ASP A 222 9.47 5.41 20.84
C ASP A 222 9.14 6.08 19.49
N GLN A 223 9.42 5.43 18.35
CA GLN A 223 8.99 5.89 17.02
C GLN A 223 7.47 5.77 16.83
N CYS A 224 6.88 4.62 17.18
CA CYS A 224 5.43 4.45 17.10
C CYS A 224 4.66 5.48 17.92
N LYS A 225 5.15 5.82 19.15
CA LYS A 225 4.53 6.86 19.98
C LYS A 225 4.53 8.27 19.36
N LYS A 226 5.44 8.53 18.42
CA LYS A 226 5.56 9.83 17.73
C LYS A 226 4.84 9.84 16.38
N SER A 227 4.39 8.68 15.91
CA SER A 227 3.79 8.51 14.61
C SER A 227 2.25 8.58 14.69
N ASP A 228 1.65 9.31 13.77
CA ASP A 228 0.20 9.29 13.55
C ASP A 228 -0.23 8.14 12.61
N TYR A 229 0.73 7.40 12.05
CA TYR A 229 0.49 6.44 10.98
C TYR A 229 0.79 4.99 11.36
N VAL A 230 1.57 4.77 12.41
CA VAL A 230 2.06 3.43 12.80
C VAL A 230 1.83 3.19 14.28
N CYS A 231 1.22 2.06 14.59
CA CYS A 231 0.99 1.58 15.95
C CYS A 231 1.97 0.46 16.32
N ALA A 232 2.07 0.15 17.61
CA ALA A 232 2.82 -0.99 18.13
C ALA A 232 1.89 -1.98 18.82
N ASN A 233 2.08 -3.27 18.55
CA ASN A 233 1.39 -4.35 19.26
C ASN A 233 2.35 -5.11 20.18
N TYR A 234 1.84 -5.50 21.37
CA TYR A 234 2.52 -6.30 22.38
C TYR A 234 1.73 -7.55 22.78
N GLU A 235 0.54 -7.71 22.22
CA GLU A 235 -0.38 -8.78 22.57
C GLU A 235 -0.28 -9.93 21.56
N SER A 236 -0.76 -11.11 21.94
CA SER A 236 -0.80 -12.30 21.07
C SER A 236 -1.99 -12.22 20.11
N LEU A 237 -1.92 -11.29 19.14
CA LEU A 237 -2.94 -11.06 18.13
C LEU A 237 -2.60 -11.77 16.81
N VAL A 238 -3.61 -11.94 15.96
CA VAL A 238 -3.51 -12.53 14.63
C VAL A 238 -4.17 -11.64 13.59
N SER A 239 -3.99 -11.93 12.31
CA SER A 239 -4.42 -11.06 11.20
C SER A 239 -5.86 -10.55 11.28
N VAL A 240 -6.81 -11.36 11.75
CA VAL A 240 -8.22 -10.95 11.83
C VAL A 240 -8.51 -9.95 12.94
N ASP A 241 -7.64 -9.85 13.94
CA ASP A 241 -7.79 -8.92 15.05
C ASP A 241 -7.48 -7.47 14.63
N TYR A 242 -6.72 -7.32 13.54
CA TYR A 242 -6.40 -6.01 12.94
C TYR A 242 -7.41 -5.56 11.86
N GLU A 243 -8.50 -6.30 11.67
CA GLU A 243 -9.54 -5.89 10.73
C GLU A 243 -10.18 -4.57 11.17
N GLN A 244 -10.18 -3.56 10.29
CA GLN A 244 -10.62 -2.19 10.53
C GLN A 244 -9.65 -1.32 11.35
N GLU A 245 -8.40 -1.76 11.56
CA GLU A 245 -7.37 -0.88 12.08
C GLU A 245 -7.12 0.27 11.08
N GLU A 246 -7.14 1.51 11.56
CA GLU A 246 -6.99 2.71 10.73
C GLU A 246 -5.52 3.10 10.50
N ALA A 247 -4.59 2.55 11.30
CA ALA A 247 -3.16 2.77 11.10
C ALA A 247 -2.68 2.18 9.77
N SER A 248 -1.72 2.84 9.13
CA SER A 248 -1.09 2.33 7.91
C SER A 248 -0.30 1.04 8.16
N ALA A 249 0.19 0.85 9.39
CA ALA A 249 0.91 -0.34 9.81
C ALA A 249 0.84 -0.54 11.33
N VAL A 250 0.92 -1.79 11.75
CA VAL A 250 1.10 -2.17 13.16
C VAL A 250 2.39 -2.97 13.28
N LEU A 251 3.37 -2.48 14.04
CA LEU A 251 4.59 -3.22 14.36
C LEU A 251 4.30 -4.23 15.45
N ASP A 252 4.53 -5.51 15.17
CA ASP A 252 4.35 -6.57 16.14
C ASP A 252 5.62 -6.76 16.96
N LEU A 253 5.75 -5.98 18.03
CA LEU A 253 6.92 -5.96 18.90
C LEU A 253 7.02 -7.22 19.78
N GLN A 254 5.95 -7.99 19.91
CA GLN A 254 6.00 -9.29 20.59
C GLN A 254 6.89 -10.29 19.83
N TRP A 255 6.89 -10.22 18.48
CA TRP A 255 7.68 -11.11 17.63
C TRP A 255 8.99 -10.49 17.16
N LEU A 256 9.33 -9.29 17.67
CA LEU A 256 10.61 -8.65 17.39
C LEU A 256 11.78 -9.52 17.87
N LYS A 257 12.78 -9.72 17.02
CA LYS A 257 14.02 -10.44 17.37
C LYS A 257 15.23 -9.65 16.87
N SER A 258 16.31 -9.72 17.62
CA SER A 258 17.62 -9.20 17.20
C SER A 258 18.73 -10.06 17.75
N ILE A 259 19.73 -10.34 16.91
CA ILE A 259 20.97 -11.04 17.28
C ILE A 259 22.14 -10.44 16.47
N GLY A 260 23.14 -9.92 17.16
CA GLY A 260 24.26 -9.23 16.51
C GLY A 260 23.77 -8.04 15.71
N ASN A 261 24.01 -8.04 14.42
CA ASN A 261 23.54 -7.02 13.47
C ASN A 261 22.31 -7.45 12.67
N THR A 262 21.68 -8.58 12.98
CA THR A 262 20.48 -9.04 12.29
C THR A 262 19.24 -8.72 13.13
N ALA A 263 18.27 -8.06 12.53
CA ALA A 263 16.97 -7.76 13.11
C ALA A 263 15.84 -8.43 12.32
N LYS A 264 14.81 -8.89 13.03
CA LYS A 264 13.60 -9.45 12.44
C LYS A 264 12.37 -8.72 12.99
N VAL A 265 11.56 -8.17 12.10
CA VAL A 265 10.39 -7.34 12.43
C VAL A 265 9.19 -7.85 11.65
N ILE A 266 8.07 -8.04 12.33
CA ILE A 266 6.78 -8.34 11.70
C ILE A 266 5.95 -7.06 11.68
N VAL A 267 5.31 -6.81 10.54
CA VAL A 267 4.44 -5.65 10.28
C VAL A 267 3.11 -6.17 9.73
N TRP A 268 2.05 -5.69 10.33
CA TRP A 268 0.68 -5.94 9.86
C TRP A 268 0.14 -4.73 9.12
#